data_ac20de51670912f879f65166513e61ef
#
_entry.id   ac20de51670912f879f65166513e61ef
#
_cell.length_a   1.000
_cell.length_b   1.000
_cell.length_c   1.000
_cell.angle_alpha   90.00
_cell.angle_beta   90.00
_cell.angle_gamma   90.00
#
_symmetry.space_group_name_H-M   'P 1'
#
loop_
_entity.id
_entity.type
_entity.pdbx_description
1 polymer ?
#
loop_
_entity_poly.entity_id
_entity_poly.type
_entity_poly.pdbx_seq_one_letter_code
_entity_poly.pdbx_strand_id
1 'polypeptide(L)'
;VDEDGIVKLDELEKAITPETILISVMFANNEIGSIQPIKEIGRIAKEHGVLFHTDAVQAFCQVPINVDECNIDMLSSSGHKINGPKGIGFLYIRKGVKIRSFVHGGAQERKRRAGTENVPGIVGYGVAAARANASMKERTDKEIAIRDHLIHRIETEIPYVKVNGDRIK
;
A
#
# COMPACT_ATOMS: atom_id res chain seq x y z
N VAL A 1 -4.49 -6.58 -15.15
CA VAL A 1 -4.06 -7.62 -14.19
C VAL A 1 -4.28 -9.01 -14.79
N ASP A 2 -3.59 -9.99 -14.26
CA ASP A 2 -3.83 -11.40 -14.56
C ASP A 2 -5.02 -11.98 -13.76
N GLU A 3 -5.22 -13.30 -13.82
CA GLU A 3 -6.32 -14.00 -13.13
C GLU A 3 -6.17 -14.01 -11.59
N ASP A 4 -4.96 -13.80 -11.09
CA ASP A 4 -4.65 -13.69 -9.64
C ASP A 4 -4.68 -12.24 -9.15
N GLY A 5 -5.04 -11.30 -10.02
CA GLY A 5 -5.13 -9.88 -9.71
C GLY A 5 -3.78 -9.16 -9.67
N ILE A 6 -2.73 -9.75 -10.24
CA ILE A 6 -1.39 -9.15 -10.30
C ILE A 6 -1.25 -8.28 -11.57
N VAL A 7 -0.65 -7.11 -11.42
CA VAL A 7 -0.36 -6.20 -12.54
C VAL A 7 0.61 -6.85 -13.52
N LYS A 8 0.21 -6.91 -14.80
CA LYS A 8 1.07 -7.36 -15.90
C LYS A 8 2.06 -6.26 -16.24
N LEU A 9 3.32 -6.48 -15.92
CA LEU A 9 4.36 -5.46 -16.04
C LEU A 9 4.60 -4.99 -17.48
N ASP A 10 4.52 -5.91 -18.43
CA ASP A 10 4.67 -5.59 -19.86
C ASP A 10 3.51 -4.72 -20.39
N GLU A 11 2.30 -4.95 -19.90
CA GLU A 11 1.12 -4.14 -20.22
C GLU A 11 1.22 -2.75 -19.58
N LEU A 12 1.69 -2.70 -18.32
CA LEU A 12 1.94 -1.44 -17.64
C LEU A 12 2.96 -0.60 -18.39
N GLU A 13 4.08 -1.18 -18.79
CA GLU A 13 5.15 -0.47 -19.49
C GLU A 13 4.69 0.04 -20.86
N LYS A 14 3.94 -0.77 -21.63
CA LYS A 14 3.34 -0.35 -22.90
C LYS A 14 2.31 0.78 -22.76
N ALA A 15 1.65 0.89 -21.61
CA ALA A 15 0.67 1.94 -21.35
C ALA A 15 1.29 3.30 -21.02
N ILE A 16 2.60 3.35 -20.75
CA ILE A 16 3.30 4.62 -20.47
C ILE A 16 3.47 5.40 -21.78
N THR A 17 3.07 6.66 -21.75
CA THR A 17 3.20 7.60 -22.87
C THR A 17 3.98 8.83 -22.42
N PRO A 18 4.42 9.71 -23.35
CA PRO A 18 5.05 10.99 -22.99
C PRO A 18 4.18 11.91 -22.11
N GLU A 19 2.87 11.66 -22.06
CA GLU A 19 1.91 12.42 -21.26
C GLU A 19 1.69 11.79 -19.87
N THR A 20 2.22 10.59 -19.60
CA THR A 20 2.10 9.91 -18.32
C THR A 20 2.92 10.63 -17.26
N ILE A 21 2.24 11.16 -16.24
CA ILE A 21 2.89 11.91 -15.14
C ILE A 21 2.96 11.13 -13.84
N LEU A 22 2.14 10.09 -13.69
CA LEU A 22 2.01 9.32 -12.46
C LEU A 22 1.55 7.89 -12.76
N ILE A 23 2.20 6.93 -12.14
CA ILE A 23 1.72 5.56 -11.99
C ILE A 23 1.21 5.41 -10.56
N SER A 24 -0.02 4.93 -10.39
CA SER A 24 -0.62 4.68 -9.08
C SER A 24 -1.18 3.27 -9.02
N VAL A 25 -0.58 2.43 -8.18
CA VAL A 25 -0.97 1.03 -7.99
C VAL A 25 -1.06 0.73 -6.51
N MET A 26 -2.12 0.06 -6.05
CA MET A 26 -2.20 -0.38 -4.66
C MET A 26 -1.12 -1.43 -4.36
N PHE A 27 -0.59 -1.41 -3.14
CA PHE A 27 0.47 -2.34 -2.73
C PHE A 27 -0.06 -3.77 -2.56
N ALA A 28 -1.19 -3.91 -1.89
CA ALA A 28 -1.87 -5.18 -1.66
C ALA A 28 -3.37 -5.00 -1.80
N ASN A 29 -4.04 -5.97 -2.42
CA ASN A 29 -5.48 -5.92 -2.60
C ASN A 29 -6.20 -6.28 -1.30
N ASN A 30 -7.25 -5.53 -0.97
CA ASN A 30 -8.02 -5.68 0.26
C ASN A 30 -9.02 -6.85 0.25
N GLU A 31 -9.27 -7.46 -0.89
CA GLU A 31 -10.27 -8.54 -1.03
C GLU A 31 -9.62 -9.91 -1.22
N ILE A 32 -8.71 -10.00 -2.17
CA ILE A 32 -8.06 -11.27 -2.53
C ILE A 32 -6.65 -11.42 -1.94
N GLY A 33 -6.11 -10.36 -1.30
CA GLY A 33 -4.83 -10.39 -0.61
C GLY A 33 -3.58 -10.39 -1.51
N SER A 34 -3.73 -10.34 -2.83
CA SER A 34 -2.60 -10.32 -3.76
C SER A 34 -1.70 -9.11 -3.55
N ILE A 35 -0.39 -9.33 -3.41
CA ILE A 35 0.63 -8.29 -3.27
C ILE A 35 1.19 -7.98 -4.65
N GLN A 36 1.22 -6.70 -5.01
CA GLN A 36 1.70 -6.26 -6.32
C GLN A 36 3.23 -6.27 -6.41
N PRO A 37 3.83 -6.45 -7.59
CA PRO A 37 5.28 -6.40 -7.81
C PRO A 37 5.79 -4.95 -7.74
N ILE A 38 5.67 -4.34 -6.56
CA ILE A 38 5.91 -2.90 -6.32
C ILE A 38 7.33 -2.47 -6.68
N LYS A 39 8.31 -3.32 -6.42
CA LYS A 39 9.72 -3.02 -6.73
C LYS A 39 9.94 -2.93 -8.24
N GLU A 40 9.35 -3.83 -9.00
CA GLU A 40 9.42 -3.85 -10.45
C GLU A 40 8.64 -2.69 -11.07
N ILE A 41 7.45 -2.39 -10.56
CA ILE A 41 6.65 -1.23 -10.98
C ILE A 41 7.42 0.07 -10.73
N GLY A 42 8.03 0.23 -9.54
CA GLY A 42 8.83 1.41 -9.21
C GLY A 42 10.10 1.52 -10.07
N ARG A 43 10.72 0.39 -10.46
CA ARG A 43 11.83 0.39 -11.41
C ARG A 43 11.38 0.90 -12.79
N ILE A 44 10.28 0.38 -13.32
CA ILE A 44 9.70 0.83 -14.59
C ILE A 44 9.37 2.32 -14.54
N ALA A 45 8.67 2.77 -13.51
CA ALA A 45 8.34 4.18 -13.34
C ALA A 45 9.58 5.08 -13.37
N LYS A 46 10.63 4.70 -12.65
CA LYS A 46 11.90 5.43 -12.60
C LYS A 46 12.61 5.47 -13.94
N GLU A 47 12.67 4.35 -14.67
CA GLU A 47 13.30 4.24 -15.98
C GLU A 47 12.62 5.15 -17.01
N HIS A 48 11.30 5.31 -16.91
CA HIS A 48 10.50 6.19 -17.76
C HIS A 48 10.39 7.64 -17.23
N GLY A 49 10.98 7.95 -16.08
CA GLY A 49 10.92 9.29 -15.48
C GLY A 49 9.53 9.70 -15.00
N VAL A 50 8.67 8.72 -14.70
CA VAL A 50 7.30 8.91 -14.22
C VAL A 50 7.27 8.75 -12.71
N LEU A 51 6.48 9.57 -12.00
CA LEU A 51 6.30 9.43 -10.55
C LEU A 51 5.54 8.14 -10.21
N PHE A 52 5.93 7.52 -9.10
CA PHE A 52 5.25 6.32 -8.60
C PHE A 52 4.60 6.56 -7.24
N HIS A 53 3.28 6.35 -7.19
CA HIS A 53 2.48 6.31 -5.97
C HIS A 53 1.99 4.90 -5.72
N THR A 54 2.01 4.47 -4.47
CA THR A 54 1.34 3.25 -4.04
C THR A 54 0.35 3.54 -2.91
N ASP A 55 -0.85 2.98 -3.02
CA ASP A 55 -1.76 2.86 -1.89
C ASP A 55 -1.33 1.67 -1.04
N ALA A 56 -0.71 1.95 0.09
CA ALA A 56 -0.22 0.95 1.02
C ALA A 56 -1.14 0.78 2.25
N VAL A 57 -2.41 1.20 2.15
CA VAL A 57 -3.38 1.09 3.26
C VAL A 57 -3.48 -0.34 3.79
N GLN A 58 -3.41 -1.35 2.92
CA GLN A 58 -3.45 -2.77 3.32
C GLN A 58 -2.07 -3.35 3.64
N ALA A 59 -0.99 -2.72 3.18
CA ALA A 59 0.38 -3.26 3.31
C ALA A 59 1.16 -2.66 4.48
N PHE A 60 0.87 -1.40 4.84
CA PHE A 60 1.62 -0.68 5.87
C PHE A 60 1.55 -1.40 7.23
N CYS A 61 2.72 -1.74 7.79
CA CYS A 61 2.87 -2.56 8.99
C CYS A 61 2.28 -3.99 8.89
N GLN A 62 1.98 -4.49 7.69
CA GLN A 62 1.62 -5.89 7.42
C GLN A 62 2.77 -6.60 6.70
N VAL A 63 3.43 -5.90 5.77
CA VAL A 63 4.62 -6.38 5.08
C VAL A 63 5.74 -5.34 5.18
N PRO A 64 7.01 -5.75 5.06
CA PRO A 64 8.13 -4.79 5.01
C PRO A 64 8.01 -3.88 3.79
N ILE A 65 8.15 -2.57 4.00
CA ILE A 65 8.17 -1.57 2.93
C ILE A 65 9.43 -0.73 3.04
N ASN A 66 10.23 -0.70 1.98
CA ASN A 66 11.35 0.21 1.83
C ASN A 66 11.11 1.11 0.60
N VAL A 67 10.81 2.38 0.85
CA VAL A 67 10.45 3.34 -0.21
C VAL A 67 11.61 3.61 -1.18
N ASP A 68 12.86 3.46 -0.74
CA ASP A 68 14.02 3.69 -1.60
C ASP A 68 14.30 2.49 -2.50
N GLU A 69 14.27 1.28 -1.97
CA GLU A 69 14.43 0.06 -2.76
C GLU A 69 13.32 -0.15 -3.78
N CYS A 70 12.10 0.29 -3.45
CA CYS A 70 10.93 0.19 -4.32
C CYS A 70 10.75 1.43 -5.22
N ASN A 71 11.64 2.42 -5.19
CA ASN A 71 11.53 3.68 -5.93
C ASN A 71 10.16 4.36 -5.77
N ILE A 72 9.54 4.28 -4.59
CA ILE A 72 8.24 4.88 -4.30
C ILE A 72 8.42 6.38 -4.07
N ASP A 73 7.72 7.20 -4.83
CA ASP A 73 7.72 8.66 -4.67
C ASP A 73 6.65 9.15 -3.73
N MET A 74 5.50 8.46 -3.71
CA MET A 74 4.41 8.74 -2.78
C MET A 74 3.78 7.45 -2.27
N LEU A 75 3.36 7.47 -1.00
CA LEU A 75 2.71 6.32 -0.39
C LEU A 75 1.60 6.80 0.54
N SER A 76 0.40 6.27 0.37
CA SER A 76 -0.72 6.53 1.27
C SER A 76 -0.96 5.38 2.24
N SER A 77 -1.38 5.74 3.46
CA SER A 77 -1.74 4.79 4.51
C SER A 77 -2.87 5.32 5.40
N SER A 78 -3.53 4.44 6.13
CA SER A 78 -4.66 4.78 6.99
C SER A 78 -4.57 4.10 8.36
N GLY A 79 -4.81 4.87 9.43
CA GLY A 79 -4.64 4.41 10.81
C GLY A 79 -5.56 3.26 11.20
N HIS A 80 -6.81 3.23 10.72
CA HIS A 80 -7.78 2.21 11.09
C HIS A 80 -7.42 0.78 10.62
N LYS A 81 -6.48 0.64 9.69
CA LYS A 81 -6.00 -0.66 9.20
C LYS A 81 -4.92 -1.30 10.08
N ILE A 82 -4.38 -0.52 11.01
CA ILE A 82 -3.37 -0.97 11.98
C ILE A 82 -3.85 -0.78 13.43
N ASN A 83 -5.15 -0.86 13.67
CA ASN A 83 -5.79 -0.65 14.98
C ASN A 83 -5.57 0.76 15.56
N GLY A 84 -5.30 1.74 14.71
CA GLY A 84 -5.24 3.16 15.05
C GLY A 84 -6.61 3.84 14.93
N PRO A 85 -6.69 5.14 15.25
CA PRO A 85 -7.93 5.90 15.14
C PRO A 85 -8.46 5.95 13.70
N LYS A 86 -9.79 6.03 13.56
CA LYS A 86 -10.44 6.33 12.27
C LYS A 86 -10.25 7.82 11.93
N GLY A 87 -10.30 8.15 10.63
CA GLY A 87 -10.23 9.53 10.16
C GLY A 87 -8.82 10.13 10.18
N ILE A 88 -7.78 9.29 10.36
CA ILE A 88 -6.38 9.69 10.28
C ILE A 88 -5.61 8.76 9.33
N GLY A 89 -4.69 9.33 8.57
CA GLY A 89 -3.77 8.66 7.68
C GLY A 89 -2.60 9.56 7.34
N PHE A 90 -1.67 9.10 6.53
CA PHE A 90 -0.61 9.94 5.99
C PHE A 90 -0.40 9.72 4.50
N LEU A 91 0.16 10.72 3.87
CA LEU A 91 0.76 10.62 2.55
C LEU A 91 2.28 10.87 2.69
N TYR A 92 3.09 9.84 2.49
CA TYR A 92 4.51 10.01 2.29
C TYR A 92 4.76 10.68 0.94
N ILE A 93 5.66 11.66 0.91
CA ILE A 93 6.07 12.33 -0.32
C ILE A 93 7.59 12.42 -0.31
N ARG A 94 8.23 11.81 -1.30
CA ARG A 94 9.69 11.84 -1.45
C ARG A 94 10.19 13.27 -1.56
N LYS A 95 11.33 13.55 -0.96
CA LYS A 95 11.98 14.87 -1.07
C LYS A 95 12.22 15.22 -2.53
N GLY A 96 11.79 16.39 -2.94
CA GLY A 96 11.87 16.89 -4.32
C GLY A 96 10.59 16.72 -5.14
N VAL A 97 9.70 15.81 -4.77
CA VAL A 97 8.38 15.65 -5.41
C VAL A 97 7.49 16.86 -5.05
N LYS A 98 6.93 17.49 -6.07
CA LYS A 98 6.04 18.64 -5.93
C LYS A 98 4.60 18.21 -6.16
N ILE A 99 3.72 18.50 -5.20
CA ILE A 99 2.27 18.33 -5.34
C ILE A 99 1.57 19.66 -5.11
N ARG A 100 0.40 19.82 -5.73
CA ARG A 100 -0.48 20.96 -5.44
C ARG A 100 -1.36 20.62 -4.25
N SER A 101 -1.66 21.62 -3.41
CA SER A 101 -2.65 21.47 -2.35
C SER A 101 -4.01 21.20 -2.96
N PHE A 102 -4.70 20.18 -2.45
CA PHE A 102 -6.10 19.89 -2.77
C PHE A 102 -7.07 20.61 -1.81
N VAL A 103 -6.67 20.72 -0.53
CA VAL A 103 -7.44 21.46 0.48
C VAL A 103 -6.76 22.81 0.69
N HIS A 104 -7.44 23.87 0.28
CA HIS A 104 -6.92 25.25 0.34
C HIS A 104 -7.29 25.93 1.67
N GLY A 105 -6.45 26.86 2.14
CA GLY A 105 -6.65 27.63 3.37
C GLY A 105 -5.31 28.01 4.02
N GLY A 106 -5.11 27.63 5.28
CA GLY A 106 -3.88 27.91 6.03
C GLY A 106 -2.65 27.16 5.52
N ALA A 107 -1.51 27.39 6.17
CA ALA A 107 -0.20 26.89 5.74
C ALA A 107 0.20 25.54 6.39
N GLN A 108 -0.74 24.83 6.99
CA GLN A 108 -0.49 23.53 7.61
C GLN A 108 0.09 22.53 6.63
N GLU A 109 0.71 21.47 7.13
CA GLU A 109 1.38 20.44 6.35
C GLU A 109 2.31 21.01 5.25
N ARG A 110 3.07 22.06 5.62
CA ARG A 110 4.00 22.76 4.72
C ARG A 110 3.31 23.31 3.47
N LYS A 111 2.11 23.86 3.61
CA LYS A 111 1.23 24.37 2.54
C LYS A 111 0.71 23.30 1.57
N ARG A 112 0.74 22.03 1.96
CA ARG A 112 0.25 20.94 1.13
C ARG A 112 -1.19 20.54 1.44
N ARG A 113 -1.62 20.77 2.71
CA ARG A 113 -2.98 20.48 3.15
C ARG A 113 -3.36 21.43 4.27
N ALA A 114 -4.32 22.30 4.02
CA ALA A 114 -4.81 23.26 5.00
C ALA A 114 -5.72 22.59 6.04
N GLY A 115 -5.92 23.27 7.15
CA GLY A 115 -6.73 22.86 8.30
C GLY A 115 -5.88 22.47 9.50
N THR A 116 -6.38 22.78 10.70
CA THR A 116 -5.72 22.45 11.96
C THR A 116 -5.44 20.96 12.04
N GLU A 117 -4.25 20.60 12.48
CA GLU A 117 -3.81 19.22 12.59
C GLU A 117 -4.63 18.48 13.67
N ASN A 118 -5.09 17.28 13.33
CA ASN A 118 -5.74 16.37 14.28
C ASN A 118 -4.68 15.71 15.18
N VAL A 119 -4.11 16.49 16.12
CA VAL A 119 -3.03 16.04 16.98
C VAL A 119 -3.35 14.75 17.74
N PRO A 120 -4.54 14.56 18.36
CA PRO A 120 -4.89 13.29 18.99
C PRO A 120 -4.87 12.09 18.03
N GLY A 121 -5.40 12.29 16.81
CA GLY A 121 -5.39 11.27 15.78
C GLY A 121 -3.97 10.93 15.30
N ILE A 122 -3.12 11.95 15.12
CA ILE A 122 -1.72 11.77 14.72
C ILE A 122 -0.93 10.99 15.79
N VAL A 123 -1.07 11.34 17.05
CA VAL A 123 -0.43 10.62 18.17
C VAL A 123 -0.92 9.18 18.25
N GLY A 124 -2.24 8.97 18.18
CA GLY A 124 -2.83 7.64 18.20
C GLY A 124 -2.35 6.78 17.02
N TYR A 125 -2.23 7.37 15.82
CA TYR A 125 -1.68 6.68 14.66
C TYR A 125 -0.19 6.32 14.87
N GLY A 126 0.62 7.23 15.38
CA GLY A 126 2.03 6.97 15.67
C GLY A 126 2.22 5.81 16.64
N VAL A 127 1.43 5.76 17.72
CA VAL A 127 1.44 4.65 18.70
C VAL A 127 1.03 3.33 18.03
N ALA A 128 -0.03 3.34 17.22
CA ALA A 128 -0.49 2.16 16.51
C ALA A 128 0.58 1.64 15.52
N ALA A 129 1.20 2.53 14.76
CA ALA A 129 2.28 2.18 13.82
C ALA A 129 3.50 1.58 14.53
N ALA A 130 3.93 2.18 15.65
CA ALA A 130 5.05 1.65 16.43
C ALA A 130 4.78 0.23 16.94
N ARG A 131 3.58 -0.01 17.51
CA ARG A 131 3.16 -1.33 18.00
C ARG A 131 3.03 -2.34 16.87
N ALA A 132 2.35 -1.98 15.78
CA ALA A 132 2.14 -2.85 14.65
C ALA A 132 3.46 -3.25 13.98
N ASN A 133 4.41 -2.31 13.86
CA ASN A 133 5.75 -2.61 13.32
C ASN A 133 6.55 -3.54 14.25
N ALA A 134 6.50 -3.32 15.57
CA ALA A 134 7.23 -4.16 16.53
C ALA A 134 6.75 -5.61 16.54
N SER A 135 5.45 -5.86 16.33
CA SER A 135 4.85 -7.20 16.30
C SER A 135 4.58 -7.73 14.89
N MET A 136 5.06 -7.05 13.85
CA MET A 136 4.70 -7.35 12.46
C MET A 136 4.95 -8.81 12.11
N LYS A 137 6.16 -9.30 12.34
CA LYS A 137 6.52 -10.69 11.98
C LYS A 137 5.68 -11.72 12.72
N GLU A 138 5.56 -11.61 14.03
CA GLU A 138 4.79 -12.56 14.85
C GLU A 138 3.32 -12.62 14.41
N ARG A 139 2.72 -11.45 14.21
CA ARG A 139 1.34 -11.32 13.79
C ARG A 139 1.11 -11.88 12.38
N THR A 140 1.98 -11.54 11.44
CA THR A 140 1.90 -12.02 10.06
C THR A 140 2.08 -13.54 9.98
N ASP A 141 3.05 -14.11 10.69
CA ASP A 141 3.25 -15.57 10.74
C ASP A 141 2.00 -16.29 11.26
N LYS A 142 1.35 -15.75 12.30
CA LYS A 142 0.11 -16.31 12.85
C LYS A 142 -1.06 -16.19 11.86
N GLU A 143 -1.22 -15.05 11.21
CA GLU A 143 -2.27 -14.83 10.21
C GLU A 143 -2.11 -15.78 9.02
N ILE A 144 -0.88 -15.95 8.51
CA ILE A 144 -0.56 -16.91 7.45
C ILE A 144 -0.95 -18.32 7.86
N ALA A 145 -0.55 -18.76 9.05
CA ALA A 145 -0.85 -20.12 9.53
C ALA A 145 -2.36 -20.37 9.61
N ILE A 146 -3.13 -19.41 10.11
CA ILE A 146 -4.60 -19.54 10.24
C ILE A 146 -5.25 -19.52 8.84
N ARG A 147 -4.83 -18.62 7.96
CA ARG A 147 -5.31 -18.53 6.58
C ARG A 147 -5.07 -19.85 5.83
N ASP A 148 -3.86 -20.36 5.88
CA ASP A 148 -3.48 -21.56 5.15
C ASP A 148 -4.22 -22.80 5.68
N HIS A 149 -4.43 -22.87 7.00
CA HIS A 149 -5.26 -23.91 7.60
C HIS A 149 -6.71 -23.84 7.12
N LEU A 150 -7.31 -22.63 7.08
CA LEU A 150 -8.68 -22.44 6.58
C LEU A 150 -8.80 -22.84 5.12
N ILE A 151 -7.90 -22.36 4.27
CA ILE A 151 -7.90 -22.67 2.84
C ILE A 151 -7.76 -24.17 2.63
N HIS A 152 -6.82 -24.82 3.30
CA HIS A 152 -6.62 -26.27 3.21
C HIS A 152 -7.88 -27.05 3.57
N ARG A 153 -8.56 -26.68 4.66
CA ARG A 153 -9.81 -27.33 5.07
C ARG A 153 -10.92 -27.14 4.04
N ILE A 154 -11.09 -25.91 3.54
CA ILE A 154 -12.11 -25.63 2.53
C ILE A 154 -11.87 -26.46 1.27
N GLU A 155 -10.64 -26.55 0.78
CA GLU A 155 -10.31 -27.29 -0.45
C GLU A 155 -10.45 -28.81 -0.28
N THR A 156 -10.23 -29.32 0.94
CA THR A 156 -10.32 -30.77 1.18
C THR A 156 -11.74 -31.24 1.58
N GLU A 157 -12.54 -30.38 2.18
CA GLU A 157 -13.84 -30.74 2.74
C GLU A 157 -15.02 -30.30 1.85
N ILE A 158 -14.82 -29.31 0.97
CA ILE A 158 -15.88 -28.74 0.13
C ILE A 158 -15.55 -28.94 -1.35
N PRO A 159 -16.41 -29.62 -2.15
CA PRO A 159 -16.17 -29.80 -3.57
C PRO A 159 -16.39 -28.49 -4.35
N TYR A 160 -15.76 -28.38 -5.53
CA TYR A 160 -15.93 -27.30 -6.48
C TYR A 160 -15.57 -25.91 -5.98
N VAL A 161 -14.58 -25.79 -5.08
CA VAL A 161 -14.06 -24.52 -4.60
C VAL A 161 -12.85 -24.06 -5.41
N LYS A 162 -12.68 -22.75 -5.54
CA LYS A 162 -11.49 -22.10 -6.09
C LYS A 162 -11.07 -20.97 -5.15
N VAL A 163 -9.78 -20.92 -4.85
CA VAL A 163 -9.18 -19.75 -4.16
C VAL A 163 -8.91 -18.67 -5.20
N ASN A 164 -9.33 -17.44 -4.92
CA ASN A 164 -8.99 -16.28 -5.73
C ASN A 164 -7.76 -15.59 -5.16
N GLY A 165 -6.88 -15.11 -6.03
CA GLY A 165 -5.61 -14.47 -5.67
C GLY A 165 -4.43 -15.44 -5.63
N ASP A 166 -3.23 -14.88 -5.51
CA ASP A 166 -1.99 -15.66 -5.43
C ASP A 166 -1.74 -16.11 -3.97
N ARG A 167 -1.38 -17.39 -3.79
CA ARG A 167 -1.09 -17.96 -2.47
C ARG A 167 0.34 -17.74 -2.01
N ILE A 168 1.22 -17.41 -2.92
CA ILE A 168 2.69 -17.39 -2.69
C ILE A 168 3.22 -15.97 -2.63
N LYS A 169 2.57 -15.05 -3.32
CA LYS A 169 3.00 -13.64 -3.43
C LYS A 169 2.14 -12.72 -2.58
#